data_3fdc7943252291cf545bd182fa7c0e57
#
_entry.id   3fdc7943252291cf545bd182fa7c0e57
#
_cell.length_a   1.000
_cell.length_b   1.000
_cell.length_c   1.000
_cell.angle_alpha   90.00
_cell.angle_beta   90.00
_cell.angle_gamma   90.00
#
_symmetry.space_group_name_H-M   'P 1'
#
loop_
_entity.id
_entity.type
_entity.pdbx_description
1 polymer ?
#
loop_
_entity_poly.entity_id
_entity_poly.type
_entity_poly.pdbx_seq_one_letter_code
_entity_poly.pdbx_strand_id
1 'polypeptide(L)'
;HPEIIRYFMTIPEACQLVLEAGAMGKGGEIFIFDMGKPVKIIDLARKMIRLAGFTPDKDIEIRIVGLRPGEKLFEELLHDTSKTLPTHHEKILISVEMNENHEQIKNAVIELIERLQTINNDEVELKMKRIVPEFKSMNSVFEILDS
;
A
#
# COMPACT_ATOMS: atom_id res chain seq x y z
N HIS A 1 3.22 -13.78 9.03
CA HIS A 1 2.38 -13.73 10.23
C HIS A 1 1.01 -14.37 9.95
N PRO A 2 0.40 -15.18 10.86
CA PRO A 2 -0.85 -15.90 10.57
C PRO A 2 -2.06 -14.98 10.31
N GLU A 3 -2.05 -13.78 10.88
CA GLU A 3 -3.14 -12.80 10.72
C GLU A 3 -2.91 -11.81 9.58
N ILE A 4 -1.83 -11.95 8.80
CA ILE A 4 -1.57 -11.02 7.70
C ILE A 4 -2.64 -11.13 6.63
N ILE A 5 -3.20 -9.99 6.24
CA ILE A 5 -4.17 -9.89 5.15
C ILE A 5 -3.59 -9.07 4.00
N ARG A 6 -4.03 -9.39 2.77
CA ARG A 6 -3.73 -8.61 1.57
C ARG A 6 -4.95 -8.57 0.67
N TYR A 7 -4.98 -7.56 -0.18
CA TYR A 7 -5.96 -7.44 -1.24
C TYR A 7 -5.38 -7.98 -2.54
N PHE A 8 -6.21 -8.61 -3.33
CA PHE A 8 -5.80 -9.21 -4.59
C PHE A 8 -6.72 -8.77 -5.72
N MET A 9 -6.10 -8.51 -6.85
CA MET A 9 -6.79 -8.22 -8.09
C MET A 9 -6.12 -9.04 -9.20
N THR A 10 -6.90 -9.54 -10.14
CA THR A 10 -6.32 -10.24 -11.29
C THR A 10 -5.66 -9.23 -12.23
N ILE A 11 -4.63 -9.66 -12.95
CA ILE A 11 -3.92 -8.79 -13.90
C ILE A 11 -4.87 -8.23 -14.98
N PRO A 12 -5.76 -9.02 -15.61
CA PRO A 12 -6.72 -8.49 -16.57
C PRO A 12 -7.65 -7.42 -15.97
N GLU A 13 -8.14 -7.64 -14.75
CA GLU A 13 -8.98 -6.66 -14.04
C GLU A 13 -8.22 -5.35 -13.77
N ALA A 14 -7.00 -5.44 -13.27
CA ALA A 14 -6.15 -4.26 -13.04
C ALA A 14 -5.90 -3.47 -14.34
N CYS A 15 -5.59 -4.17 -15.44
CA CYS A 15 -5.40 -3.53 -16.74
C CYS A 15 -6.66 -2.83 -17.23
N GLN A 16 -7.83 -3.46 -17.09
CA GLN A 16 -9.11 -2.84 -17.49
C GLN A 16 -9.39 -1.58 -16.68
N LEU A 17 -9.21 -1.61 -15.34
CA LEU A 17 -9.44 -0.45 -14.48
C LEU A 17 -8.49 0.70 -14.81
N VAL A 18 -7.22 0.41 -15.12
CA VAL A 18 -6.24 1.44 -15.52
C VAL A 18 -6.62 2.08 -16.85
N LEU A 19 -7.04 1.28 -17.85
CA LEU A 19 -7.50 1.79 -19.14
C LEU A 19 -8.76 2.66 -18.99
N GLU A 20 -9.70 2.21 -18.16
CA GLU A 20 -10.94 2.95 -17.89
C GLU A 20 -10.65 4.28 -17.17
N ALA A 21 -9.79 4.25 -16.13
CA ALA A 21 -9.35 5.46 -15.44
C ALA A 21 -8.64 6.43 -16.39
N GLY A 22 -7.78 5.92 -17.26
CA GLY A 22 -7.10 6.73 -18.29
C GLY A 22 -8.06 7.35 -19.31
N ALA A 23 -9.14 6.65 -19.67
CA ALA A 23 -10.14 7.18 -20.60
C ALA A 23 -11.03 8.27 -19.99
N MET A 24 -11.31 8.20 -18.67
CA MET A 24 -12.16 9.19 -17.98
C MET A 24 -11.37 10.37 -17.40
N GLY A 25 -10.04 10.24 -17.24
CA GLY A 25 -9.19 11.27 -16.64
C GLY A 25 -9.16 12.56 -17.44
N LYS A 26 -9.15 13.69 -16.73
CA LYS A 26 -9.04 15.05 -17.29
C LYS A 26 -7.68 15.69 -16.97
N GLY A 27 -6.91 15.06 -16.11
CA GLY A 27 -5.58 15.46 -15.65
C GLY A 27 -5.58 15.94 -14.20
N GLY A 28 -4.65 15.39 -13.41
CA GLY A 28 -4.48 15.72 -11.99
C GLY A 28 -5.33 14.92 -11.01
N GLU A 29 -6.25 14.07 -11.49
CA GLU A 29 -7.04 13.20 -10.61
C GLU A 29 -6.21 12.04 -10.07
N ILE A 30 -6.51 11.64 -8.83
CA ILE A 30 -6.01 10.39 -8.23
C ILE A 30 -7.16 9.40 -8.21
N PHE A 31 -7.05 8.36 -9.03
CA PHE A 31 -8.04 7.28 -9.08
C PHE A 31 -7.74 6.22 -8.03
N ILE A 32 -8.77 5.81 -7.30
CA ILE A 32 -8.73 4.77 -6.28
C ILE A 32 -9.57 3.60 -6.76
N PHE A 33 -8.98 2.40 -6.76
CA PHE A 33 -9.68 1.18 -7.17
C PHE A 33 -10.22 0.41 -5.97
N ASP A 34 -11.47 -0.02 -6.06
CA ASP A 34 -12.04 -0.95 -5.08
C ASP A 34 -11.37 -2.32 -5.23
N MET A 35 -10.59 -2.68 -4.22
CA MET A 35 -9.85 -3.95 -4.16
C MET A 35 -10.70 -5.12 -3.65
N GLY A 36 -11.97 -4.89 -3.36
CA GLY A 36 -12.87 -5.91 -2.83
C GLY A 36 -12.54 -6.35 -1.41
N LYS A 37 -12.66 -7.65 -1.13
CA LYS A 37 -12.47 -8.19 0.22
C LYS A 37 -11.03 -8.59 0.50
N PRO A 38 -10.53 -8.33 1.73
CA PRO A 38 -9.21 -8.78 2.14
C PRO A 38 -9.14 -10.31 2.24
N VAL A 39 -7.98 -10.87 1.96
CA VAL A 39 -7.69 -12.30 2.02
C VAL A 39 -6.56 -12.57 3.00
N LYS A 40 -6.75 -13.51 3.94
CA LYS A 40 -5.66 -14.00 4.80
C LYS A 40 -4.67 -14.80 3.94
N ILE A 41 -3.40 -14.46 4.03
CA ILE A 41 -2.34 -15.11 3.23
C ILE A 41 -2.24 -16.59 3.55
N ILE A 42 -2.42 -16.98 4.81
CA ILE A 42 -2.40 -18.39 5.21
C ILE A 42 -3.52 -19.20 4.55
N ASP A 43 -4.71 -18.62 4.40
CA ASP A 43 -5.84 -19.30 3.75
C ASP A 43 -5.63 -19.42 2.25
N LEU A 44 -5.05 -18.39 1.63
CA LEU A 44 -4.65 -18.44 0.22
C LEU A 44 -3.60 -19.52 0.00
N ALA A 45 -2.55 -19.60 0.82
CA ALA A 45 -1.52 -20.63 0.73
C ALA A 45 -2.11 -22.03 0.83
N ARG A 46 -2.99 -22.27 1.82
CA ARG A 46 -3.68 -23.57 1.96
C ARG A 46 -4.53 -23.92 0.75
N LYS A 47 -5.25 -22.96 0.18
CA LYS A 47 -6.04 -23.17 -1.05
C LYS A 47 -5.16 -23.51 -2.23
N MET A 48 -4.05 -22.81 -2.43
CA MET A 48 -3.11 -23.06 -3.53
C MET A 48 -2.49 -24.45 -3.43
N ILE A 49 -2.07 -24.89 -2.23
CA ILE A 49 -1.53 -26.22 -2.01
C ILE A 49 -2.56 -27.31 -2.39
N ARG A 50 -3.82 -27.13 -1.96
CA ARG A 50 -4.90 -28.08 -2.31
C ARG A 50 -5.21 -28.10 -3.80
N LEU A 51 -5.21 -26.94 -4.46
CA LEU A 51 -5.43 -26.86 -5.91
C LEU A 51 -4.32 -27.52 -6.71
N ALA A 52 -3.09 -27.53 -6.17
CA ALA A 52 -1.96 -28.27 -6.75
C ALA A 52 -1.98 -29.79 -6.47
N GLY A 53 -3.03 -30.30 -5.81
CA GLY A 53 -3.19 -31.73 -5.50
C GLY A 53 -2.47 -32.19 -4.23
N PHE A 54 -1.96 -31.28 -3.41
CA PHE A 54 -1.22 -31.59 -2.17
C PHE A 54 -2.04 -31.28 -0.92
N THR A 55 -1.64 -31.88 0.20
CA THR A 55 -2.23 -31.65 1.52
C THR A 55 -1.37 -30.65 2.30
N PRO A 56 -1.94 -29.50 2.74
CA PRO A 56 -1.22 -28.54 3.59
C PRO A 56 -0.70 -29.22 4.87
N ASP A 57 0.49 -28.82 5.28
CA ASP A 57 1.19 -29.29 6.50
C ASP A 57 1.54 -30.79 6.54
N LYS A 58 1.13 -31.56 5.53
CA LYS A 58 1.50 -32.97 5.34
C LYS A 58 2.48 -33.16 4.18
N ASP A 59 2.10 -32.70 2.99
CA ASP A 59 2.92 -32.82 1.78
C ASP A 59 3.76 -31.57 1.56
N ILE A 60 3.19 -30.38 1.93
CA ILE A 60 3.86 -29.08 1.86
C ILE A 60 3.67 -28.37 3.20
N GLU A 61 4.77 -28.10 3.89
CA GLU A 61 4.80 -27.38 5.15
C GLU A 61 4.56 -25.87 4.95
N ILE A 62 3.72 -25.25 5.79
CA ILE A 62 3.54 -23.78 5.85
C ILE A 62 4.32 -23.26 7.06
N ARG A 63 5.40 -22.52 6.81
CA ARG A 63 6.21 -21.91 7.87
C ARG A 63 5.80 -20.48 8.15
N ILE A 64 5.52 -20.20 9.41
CA ILE A 64 5.25 -18.85 9.91
C ILE A 64 6.58 -18.18 10.27
N VAL A 65 6.96 -17.15 9.53
CA VAL A 65 8.26 -16.46 9.71
C VAL A 65 8.15 -15.10 10.38
N GLY A 66 6.92 -14.64 10.70
CA GLY A 66 6.66 -13.32 11.28
C GLY A 66 6.54 -12.22 10.21
N LEU A 67 6.54 -10.97 10.66
CA LEU A 67 6.55 -9.78 9.80
C LEU A 67 7.99 -9.33 9.53
N ARG A 68 8.22 -8.81 8.33
CA ARG A 68 9.47 -8.14 7.98
C ARG A 68 9.48 -6.72 8.52
N PRO A 69 10.66 -6.09 8.74
CA PRO A 69 10.71 -4.66 9.03
C PRO A 69 9.97 -3.86 7.96
N GLY A 70 9.13 -2.93 8.39
CA GLY A 70 8.28 -2.11 7.52
C GLY A 70 7.03 -2.81 6.98
N GLU A 71 6.81 -4.10 7.27
CA GLU A 71 5.63 -4.82 6.77
C GLU A 71 4.40 -4.57 7.65
N LYS A 72 3.31 -4.11 7.04
CA LYS A 72 2.01 -3.92 7.72
C LYS A 72 1.29 -5.25 7.90
N LEU A 73 0.73 -5.48 9.09
CA LEU A 73 -0.16 -6.62 9.37
C LEU A 73 -1.46 -6.51 8.56
N PHE A 74 -2.03 -5.32 8.55
CA PHE A 74 -3.24 -4.96 7.80
C PHE A 74 -2.90 -3.83 6.83
N GLU A 75 -3.34 -3.95 5.57
CA GLU A 75 -3.25 -2.85 4.62
C GLU A 75 -4.37 -1.83 4.91
N GLU A 76 -3.99 -0.58 4.92
CA GLU A 76 -4.93 0.54 4.99
C GLU A 76 -5.41 0.85 3.57
N LEU A 77 -6.70 0.63 3.32
CA LEU A 77 -7.29 1.12 2.09
C LEU A 77 -7.57 2.62 2.25
N LEU A 78 -7.32 3.38 1.20
CA LEU A 78 -7.72 4.80 1.09
C LEU A 78 -9.25 4.91 0.95
N HIS A 79 -9.99 4.23 1.83
CA HIS A 79 -11.45 4.14 1.81
C HIS A 79 -12.11 5.05 2.84
N ASP A 80 -11.59 6.24 3.03
CA ASP A 80 -12.45 7.26 3.62
C ASP A 80 -13.42 7.73 2.52
N THR A 81 -14.61 7.13 2.51
CA THR A 81 -15.68 7.47 1.55
C THR A 81 -16.06 8.95 1.60
N SER A 82 -15.75 9.65 2.71
CA SER A 82 -15.94 11.10 2.85
C SER A 82 -14.96 11.91 2.00
N LYS A 83 -13.85 11.28 1.58
CA LYS A 83 -12.77 11.89 0.80
C LYS A 83 -12.69 11.36 -0.63
N THR A 84 -13.76 10.72 -1.12
CA THR A 84 -13.80 10.17 -2.48
C THR A 84 -15.08 10.56 -3.20
N LEU A 85 -14.99 10.71 -4.53
CA LEU A 85 -16.13 10.91 -5.43
C LEU A 85 -16.34 9.66 -6.26
N PRO A 86 -17.60 9.22 -6.46
CA PRO A 86 -17.89 8.10 -7.35
C PRO A 86 -17.65 8.50 -8.81
N THR A 87 -17.34 7.51 -9.63
CA THR A 87 -17.31 7.65 -11.09
C THR A 87 -18.48 6.88 -11.72
N HIS A 88 -18.56 6.86 -13.05
CA HIS A 88 -19.54 6.00 -13.76
C HIS A 88 -19.18 4.50 -13.64
N HIS A 89 -17.95 4.17 -13.23
CA HIS A 89 -17.51 2.80 -13.01
C HIS A 89 -17.56 2.46 -11.52
N GLU A 90 -18.29 1.42 -11.13
CA GLU A 90 -18.55 1.06 -9.72
C GLU A 90 -17.30 0.80 -8.88
N LYS A 91 -16.21 0.35 -9.53
CA LYS A 91 -14.93 0.02 -8.87
C LYS A 91 -13.90 1.14 -8.94
N ILE A 92 -14.23 2.30 -9.48
CA ILE A 92 -13.29 3.42 -9.61
C ILE A 92 -13.84 4.65 -8.88
N LEU A 93 -13.09 5.13 -7.92
CA LEU A 93 -13.36 6.36 -7.18
C LEU A 93 -12.29 7.40 -7.51
N ILE A 94 -12.60 8.67 -7.30
CA ILE A 94 -11.64 9.78 -7.42
C ILE A 94 -11.38 10.32 -6.02
N SER A 95 -10.10 10.45 -5.62
CA SER A 95 -9.72 11.11 -4.38
C SER A 95 -10.04 12.60 -4.45
N VAL A 96 -10.61 13.14 -3.35
CA VAL A 96 -10.86 14.59 -3.20
C VAL A 96 -9.68 15.30 -2.55
N GLU A 97 -8.68 14.54 -2.03
CA GLU A 97 -7.49 15.12 -1.43
C GLU A 97 -6.62 15.75 -2.51
N MET A 98 -6.66 17.06 -2.60
CA MET A 98 -5.71 17.83 -3.38
C MET A 98 -4.55 18.24 -2.49
N ASN A 99 -3.33 17.93 -2.93
CA ASN A 99 -2.14 18.39 -2.24
C ASN A 99 -1.87 19.85 -2.59
N GLU A 100 -2.25 20.77 -1.72
CA GLU A 100 -2.12 22.20 -1.94
C GLU A 100 -0.66 22.72 -1.94
N ASN A 101 0.31 21.89 -1.50
CA ASN A 101 1.70 22.30 -1.26
C ASN A 101 2.73 21.61 -2.17
N HIS A 102 2.42 21.47 -3.45
CA HIS A 102 3.29 20.77 -4.41
C HIS A 102 4.74 21.28 -4.41
N GLU A 103 4.96 22.59 -4.42
CA GLU A 103 6.33 23.17 -4.43
C GLU A 103 7.08 22.92 -3.11
N GLN A 104 6.41 22.94 -1.98
CA GLN A 104 7.03 22.64 -0.68
C GLN A 104 7.47 21.17 -0.62
N ILE A 105 6.61 20.26 -1.05
CA ILE A 105 6.92 18.82 -1.09
C ILE A 105 8.07 18.55 -2.06
N LYS A 106 8.02 19.12 -3.25
CA LYS A 106 9.10 19.01 -4.25
C LYS A 106 10.44 19.46 -3.69
N ASN A 107 10.49 20.65 -3.04
CA ASN A 107 11.70 21.16 -2.44
C ASN A 107 12.21 20.28 -1.29
N ALA A 108 11.31 19.76 -0.45
CA ALA A 108 11.68 18.85 0.64
C ALA A 108 12.24 17.51 0.12
N VAL A 109 11.69 16.98 -0.96
CA VAL A 109 12.20 15.77 -1.64
C VAL A 109 13.57 16.04 -2.25
N ILE A 110 13.76 17.17 -2.95
CA ILE A 110 15.06 17.55 -3.52
C ILE A 110 16.10 17.68 -2.41
N GLU A 111 15.80 18.41 -1.34
CA GLU A 111 16.70 18.54 -0.17
C GLU A 111 17.07 17.17 0.44
N LEU A 112 16.09 16.26 0.58
CA LEU A 112 16.35 14.92 1.07
C LEU A 112 17.33 14.17 0.17
N ILE A 113 17.11 14.21 -1.16
CA ILE A 113 17.97 13.53 -2.14
C ILE A 113 19.40 14.08 -2.10
N GLU A 114 19.57 15.39 -2.05
CA GLU A 114 20.90 16.03 -1.99
C GLU A 114 21.68 15.67 -0.72
N ARG A 115 20.98 15.43 0.38
CA ARG A 115 21.59 15.12 1.67
C ARG A 115 21.74 13.65 1.98
N LEU A 116 21.18 12.74 1.19
CA LEU A 116 21.17 11.29 1.46
C LEU A 116 22.53 10.68 1.78
N GLN A 117 23.60 11.19 1.19
CA GLN A 117 24.97 10.68 1.43
C GLN A 117 25.65 11.28 2.68
N THR A 118 25.07 12.30 3.28
CA THR A 118 25.67 13.07 4.38
C THR A 118 24.93 12.90 5.71
N ILE A 119 23.71 12.39 5.68
CA ILE A 119 22.84 12.19 6.85
C ILE A 119 22.73 10.70 7.20
N ASN A 120 22.45 10.40 8.47
CA ASN A 120 22.22 9.04 8.92
C ASN A 120 20.78 8.58 8.67
N ASN A 121 20.50 7.28 8.88
CA ASN A 121 19.18 6.70 8.62
C ASN A 121 18.05 7.32 9.47
N ASP A 122 18.34 7.70 10.73
CA ASP A 122 17.34 8.33 11.60
C ASP A 122 16.93 9.71 11.06
N GLU A 123 17.89 10.48 10.55
CA GLU A 123 17.61 11.77 9.91
C GLU A 123 16.86 11.61 8.60
N VAL A 124 17.14 10.57 7.81
CA VAL A 124 16.36 10.23 6.60
C VAL A 124 14.91 9.96 6.99
N GLU A 125 14.70 9.09 7.99
CA GLU A 125 13.37 8.70 8.45
C GLU A 125 12.58 9.90 8.96
N LEU A 126 13.19 10.77 9.79
CA LEU A 126 12.56 12.00 10.27
C LEU A 126 12.18 12.95 9.13
N LYS A 127 13.02 13.07 8.09
CA LYS A 127 12.68 13.88 6.93
C LYS A 127 11.53 13.28 6.13
N MET A 128 11.50 11.96 5.96
CA MET A 128 10.38 11.27 5.31
C MET A 128 9.06 11.50 6.06
N LYS A 129 9.05 11.42 7.40
CA LYS A 129 7.87 11.72 8.24
C LYS A 129 7.40 13.18 8.13
N ARG A 130 8.31 14.12 7.89
CA ARG A 130 7.93 15.52 7.63
C ARG A 130 7.29 15.71 6.25
N ILE A 131 7.72 14.92 5.25
CA ILE A 131 7.16 14.95 3.89
C ILE A 131 5.81 14.24 3.87
N VAL A 132 5.69 13.12 4.60
CA VAL A 132 4.48 12.29 4.70
C VAL A 132 4.15 12.09 6.18
N PRO A 133 3.37 13.00 6.81
CA PRO A 133 3.08 12.95 8.26
C PRO A 133 2.40 11.66 8.71
N GLU A 134 1.65 11.00 7.85
CA GLU A 134 0.95 9.74 8.13
C GLU A 134 1.87 8.52 8.08
N PHE A 135 3.09 8.69 7.59
CA PHE A 135 4.04 7.58 7.48
C PHE A 135 4.49 7.07 8.85
N LYS A 136 4.34 5.76 9.07
CA LYS A 136 4.78 5.05 10.27
C LYS A 136 5.75 3.93 9.93
N SER A 137 6.79 3.80 10.75
CA SER A 137 7.93 2.87 10.55
C SER A 137 7.64 1.49 11.14
N MET A 138 6.49 0.91 10.85
CA MET A 138 5.99 -0.33 11.46
C MET A 138 7.00 -1.48 11.43
N ASN A 139 7.11 -2.23 12.54
CA ASN A 139 7.99 -3.39 12.72
C ASN A 139 9.47 -3.10 12.40
N SER A 140 9.94 -1.89 12.66
CA SER A 140 11.34 -1.51 12.42
C SER A 140 11.96 -0.82 13.63
N VAL A 141 13.27 -0.66 13.62
CA VAL A 141 14.00 0.07 14.65
C VAL A 141 13.61 1.55 14.72
N PHE A 142 12.96 2.06 13.69
CA PHE A 142 12.55 3.46 13.59
C PHE A 142 11.14 3.73 14.18
N GLU A 143 10.45 2.73 14.73
CA GLU A 143 9.17 2.96 15.43
C GLU A 143 9.28 3.96 16.57
N ILE A 144 10.46 4.06 17.18
CA ILE A 144 10.76 5.06 18.22
C ILE A 144 10.60 6.51 17.71
N LEU A 145 10.65 6.73 16.40
CA LEU A 145 10.48 8.02 15.76
C LEU A 145 9.03 8.31 15.33
N ASP A 146 8.09 7.40 15.64
CA ASP A 146 6.67 7.53 15.27
C ASP A 146 5.85 8.37 16.28
N SER A 147 6.51 8.97 17.26
CA SER A 147 5.89 9.76 18.36
C SER A 147 5.56 11.18 17.95
#